data_7d90e41ac3a028af58aa53b133e98c7a
#
_entry.id   7d90e41ac3a028af58aa53b133e98c7a
#
_cell.length_a   1.000
_cell.length_b   1.000
_cell.length_c   1.000
_cell.angle_alpha   90.00
_cell.angle_beta   90.00
_cell.angle_gamma   90.00
#
_symmetry.space_group_name_H-M   'P 1'
#
loop_
_entity.id
_entity.type
_entity.pdbx_description
1 polymer ?
#
loop_
_entity_poly.entity_id
_entity_poly.type
_entity_poly.pdbx_seq_one_letter_code
_entity_poly.pdbx_strand_id
1 'polypeptide(L)' 'MLRKCVGCGKIEDREKFVKITRDAHSNVFVNPNSKIFGRSVYLCYNKSCVEAAFKKNKIQKALKAPIPDELKGKLLNEF' A
#
# COMPACT_ATOMS: atom_id res chain seq x y z
N MET A 1 5.18 12.33 10.35
CA MET A 1 3.87 12.63 9.75
C MET A 1 2.99 11.39 9.82
N LEU A 2 1.77 11.57 10.31
CA LEU A 2 0.86 10.45 10.54
C LEU A 2 0.18 9.97 9.26
N ARG A 3 -0.04 8.67 9.15
CA ARG A 3 -0.78 8.04 8.06
C ARG A 3 -1.73 7.00 8.65
N LYS A 4 -2.62 6.51 7.79
CA LYS A 4 -3.63 5.54 8.21
C LYS A 4 -3.48 4.25 7.40
N CYS A 5 -3.48 3.12 8.09
CA CYS A 5 -3.46 1.82 7.44
C CYS A 5 -4.78 1.57 6.70
N VAL A 6 -4.73 1.28 5.40
CA VAL A 6 -5.95 1.01 4.63
C VAL A 6 -6.57 -0.33 4.97
N GLY A 7 -5.86 -1.20 5.67
CA GLY A 7 -6.39 -2.49 6.11
C GLY A 7 -7.18 -2.39 7.41
N CYS A 8 -6.55 -1.89 8.47
CA CYS A 8 -7.16 -1.88 9.80
C CYS A 8 -7.57 -0.50 10.31
N GLY A 9 -7.15 0.58 9.66
CA GLY A 9 -7.49 1.93 10.07
C GLY A 9 -6.59 2.52 11.15
N LYS A 10 -5.56 1.80 11.59
CA LYS A 10 -4.64 2.31 12.59
C LYS A 10 -3.92 3.56 12.10
N ILE A 11 -3.78 4.56 12.96
CA ILE A 11 -3.06 5.79 12.66
C ILE A 11 -1.71 5.74 13.36
N GLU A 12 -0.64 5.93 12.58
CA GLU A 12 0.73 5.81 13.07
C GLU A 12 1.65 6.64 12.19
N ASP A 13 2.90 6.81 12.62
CA ASP A 13 3.90 7.45 11.79
C ASP A 13 4.10 6.67 10.49
N ARG A 14 4.25 7.39 9.38
CA ARG A 14 4.40 6.76 8.06
C ARG A 14 5.56 5.76 8.01
N GLU A 15 6.58 5.96 8.82
CA GLU A 15 7.73 5.07 8.88
C GLU A 15 7.40 3.67 9.43
N LYS A 16 6.27 3.56 10.12
CA LYS A 16 5.79 2.30 10.67
C LYS A 16 5.01 1.46 9.66
N PHE A 17 4.78 2.01 8.47
CA PHE A 17 3.95 1.36 7.46
C PHE A 17 4.76 1.00 6.21
N VAL A 18 4.28 -0.01 5.49
CA VAL A 18 4.71 -0.25 4.12
C VAL A 18 3.96 0.73 3.22
N LYS A 19 4.67 1.39 2.31
CA LYS A 19 4.11 2.36 1.40
C LYS A 19 3.89 1.72 0.03
N ILE A 20 2.73 1.97 -0.56
CA ILE A 20 2.41 1.54 -1.92
C ILE A 20 2.06 2.77 -2.73
N THR A 21 2.76 2.99 -3.82
CA THR A 21 2.59 4.19 -4.65
C THR A 21 2.25 3.81 -6.09
N ARG A 22 1.27 4.51 -6.67
CA ARG A 22 0.95 4.43 -8.09
C ARG A 22 1.43 5.72 -8.76
N ASP A 23 2.25 5.58 -9.80
CA ASP A 23 2.74 6.73 -10.54
C ASP A 23 1.73 7.18 -11.63
N ALA A 24 2.12 8.18 -12.42
CA ALA A 24 1.27 8.73 -13.48
C ALA A 24 1.00 7.73 -14.62
N HIS A 25 1.81 6.69 -14.74
CA HIS A 25 1.68 5.66 -15.77
C HIS A 25 0.97 4.41 -15.26
N SER A 26 0.32 4.49 -14.12
CA SER A 26 -0.38 3.37 -13.48
C SER A 26 0.54 2.23 -13.03
N ASN A 27 1.84 2.50 -12.89
CA ASN A 27 2.77 1.54 -12.29
C ASN A 27 2.65 1.61 -10.77
N VAL A 28 2.67 0.44 -10.13
CA VAL A 28 2.52 0.34 -8.67
C VAL A 28 3.83 -0.16 -8.07
N PHE A 29 4.30 0.55 -7.06
CA PHE A 29 5.58 0.27 -6.39
C PHE A 29 5.37 0.03 -4.90
N VAL A 30 6.14 -0.91 -4.35
CA VAL A 30 6.18 -1.18 -2.92
C VAL A 30 7.43 -0.54 -2.34
N ASN A 31 7.25 0.27 -1.31
CA ASN A 31 8.35 1.02 -0.66
C ASN A 31 9.25 1.73 -1.66
N PRO A 32 8.68 2.53 -2.59
CA PRO A 32 9.51 3.21 -3.59
C PRO A 32 10.40 4.26 -2.93
N ASN A 33 11.45 4.65 -3.64
CA ASN A 33 12.26 5.78 -3.17
C ASN A 33 11.47 7.09 -3.28
N SER A 34 11.98 8.15 -2.65
CA SER A 34 11.27 9.43 -2.55
C SER A 34 11.09 10.17 -3.88
N LYS A 35 11.67 9.67 -4.95
CA LYS A 35 11.58 10.33 -6.27
C LYS A 35 10.36 9.93 -7.08
N ILE A 36 9.60 8.94 -6.62
CA ILE A 36 8.40 8.51 -7.32
C ILE A 36 7.21 9.30 -6.82
N PHE A 37 6.58 10.04 -7.74
CA PHE A 37 5.41 10.86 -7.42
C PHE A 37 4.15 10.17 -7.89
N GLY A 38 3.10 10.26 -7.06
CA GLY A 38 1.81 9.68 -7.38
C GLY A 38 0.97 9.50 -6.12
N ARG A 39 -0.11 8.75 -6.26
CA ARG A 39 -0.96 8.43 -5.12
C ARG A 39 -0.32 7.31 -4.31
N SER A 40 -0.43 7.43 -2.99
CA SER A 40 0.13 6.45 -2.08
C SER A 40 -0.88 6.00 -1.06
N VAL A 41 -0.76 4.74 -0.65
CA VAL A 41 -1.48 4.20 0.49
C VAL A 41 -0.48 3.54 1.42
N TYR A 42 -0.89 3.34 2.66
CA TYR A 42 -0.04 2.79 3.71
C TYR A 42 -0.71 1.59 4.35
N LEU A 43 0.08 0.61 4.73
CA LEU A 43 -0.38 -0.62 5.37
C LEU A 43 0.57 -0.99 6.51
N CYS A 44 0.02 -1.55 7.59
CA CYS A 44 0.86 -2.14 8.62
C CYS A 44 1.71 -3.26 8.04
N TYR A 45 2.89 -3.47 8.60
CA TYR A 45 3.70 -4.66 8.31
C TYR A 45 3.07 -5.86 8.99
N ASN A 46 1.89 -6.24 8.52
CA ASN A 46 1.07 -7.28 9.13
C ASN A 46 0.28 -7.99 8.03
N LYS A 47 0.41 -9.30 7.96
CA LYS A 47 -0.26 -10.12 6.97
C LYS A 47 -1.77 -9.91 6.97
N SER A 48 -2.37 -9.80 8.16
CA SER A 48 -3.82 -9.58 8.29
C SER A 48 -4.27 -8.28 7.63
N CYS A 49 -3.48 -7.21 7.75
CA CYS A 49 -3.79 -5.93 7.13
C CYS A 49 -3.71 -6.01 5.61
N VAL A 50 -2.70 -6.72 5.10
CA VAL A 50 -2.55 -6.93 3.65
C VAL A 50 -3.75 -7.71 3.11
N GLU A 51 -4.11 -8.81 3.75
CA GLU A 51 -5.24 -9.62 3.33
C GLU A 51 -6.56 -8.84 3.37
N ALA A 52 -6.79 -8.07 4.43
CA ALA A 52 -7.99 -7.25 4.55
C ALA A 52 -8.07 -6.20 3.43
N ALA A 53 -6.95 -5.58 3.10
CA ALA A 53 -6.90 -4.57 2.06
C ALA A 53 -7.20 -5.16 0.68
N PHE A 54 -6.66 -6.35 0.39
CA PHE A 54 -6.91 -7.01 -0.90
C PHE A 54 -8.32 -7.59 -0.98
N LYS A 55 -8.82 -8.14 0.12
CA LYS A 55 -10.16 -8.75 0.15
C LYS A 55 -11.26 -7.76 -0.22
N LYS A 56 -11.13 -6.51 0.21
CA LYS A 56 -12.13 -5.46 -0.05
C LYS A 56 -11.70 -4.50 -1.16
N ASN A 57 -10.64 -4.83 -1.88
CA ASN A 57 -10.08 -3.98 -2.95
C ASN A 57 -9.81 -2.54 -2.49
N LYS A 58 -9.42 -2.37 -1.23
CA LYS A 58 -9.18 -1.04 -0.67
C LYS A 58 -8.01 -0.32 -1.33
N ILE A 59 -6.95 -1.06 -1.67
CA ILE A 59 -5.79 -0.49 -2.34
C ILE A 59 -6.19 -0.01 -3.74
N GLN A 60 -6.90 -0.85 -4.48
CA GLN A 60 -7.37 -0.52 -5.82
C GLN A 60 -8.26 0.72 -5.81
N LYS A 61 -9.18 0.78 -4.87
CA LYS A 61 -10.08 1.94 -4.74
C LYS A 61 -9.32 3.21 -4.40
N ALA A 62 -8.36 3.12 -3.48
CA ALA A 62 -7.60 4.28 -3.03
C ALA A 62 -6.65 4.80 -4.11
N LEU A 63 -6.01 3.92 -4.84
CA LEU A 63 -5.06 4.29 -5.91
C LEU A 63 -5.75 4.52 -7.24
N LYS A 64 -7.03 4.14 -7.36
CA LYS A 64 -7.83 4.29 -8.59
C LYS A 64 -7.17 3.64 -9.81
N ALA A 65 -6.58 2.47 -9.60
CA ALA A 65 -5.94 1.71 -10.66
C ALA A 65 -6.05 0.21 -10.35
N PRO A 66 -6.08 -0.65 -11.39
CA PRO A 66 -6.06 -2.09 -11.16
C PRO A 66 -4.76 -2.48 -10.46
N ILE A 67 -4.85 -3.40 -9.51
CA ILE A 67 -3.71 -3.86 -8.74
C ILE A 67 -3.41 -5.30 -9.16
N PRO A 68 -2.19 -5.59 -9.64
CA PRO A 68 -1.86 -6.96 -10.02
C PRO A 68 -1.78 -7.88 -8.80
N ASP A 69 -2.18 -9.14 -8.98
CA ASP A 69 -2.13 -10.13 -7.90
C ASP A 69 -0.71 -10.32 -7.37
N GLU A 70 0.29 -10.12 -8.21
CA GLU A 70 1.70 -10.21 -7.84
C GLU A 70 2.08 -9.24 -6.73
N LEU A 71 1.37 -8.12 -6.61
CA LEU A 71 1.66 -7.12 -5.60
C LEU A 71 1.49 -7.68 -4.20
N LYS A 72 0.51 -8.54 -4.00
CA LYS A 72 0.28 -9.17 -2.70
C LYS A 72 1.51 -9.97 -2.27
N GLY A 73 2.09 -10.74 -3.18
CA GLY A 73 3.30 -11.49 -2.91
C GLY A 73 4.49 -10.58 -2.57
N LYS A 74 4.64 -9.49 -3.32
CA LYS A 74 5.70 -8.51 -3.05
C LYS A 74 5.54 -7.88 -1.68
N LEU A 75 4.31 -7.55 -1.29
CA LEU A 75 4.04 -6.99 0.03
C LEU A 75 4.40 -7.96 1.13
N LEU A 76 4.02 -9.22 0.99
CA LEU A 76 4.31 -10.23 2.00
C LEU A 76 5.81 -10.50 2.13
N ASN A 77 6.58 -10.28 1.07
CA ASN A 77 8.02 -10.42 1.11
C ASN A 77 8.73 -9.30 1.87
N GLU A 78 8.04 -8.18 2.10
CA GLU A 78 8.58 -7.07 2.89
C GLU A 78 8.49 -7.29 4.40
N PHE A 79 7.84 -8.33 4.81
CA PHE A 79 7.55 -8.59 6.24
C PHE A 79 8.60 -9.51 6.88
#